data_29f25b0f006951f3d330f6beab888a00
#
_entry.id   29f25b0f006951f3d330f6beab888a00
#
_cell.length_a   1.000
_cell.length_b   1.000
_cell.length_c   1.000
_cell.angle_alpha   90.00
_cell.angle_beta   90.00
_cell.angle_gamma   90.00
#
_symmetry.space_group_name_H-M   'P 1'
#
loop_
_entity.id
_entity.type
_entity.pdbx_description
1 polymer ?
#
loop_
_entity_poly.entity_id
_entity_poly.type
_entity_poly.pdbx_seq_one_letter_code
_entity_poly.pdbx_strand_id
1 'polypeptide(L)'
;MRRLPVFTIPGDGRYRVQPVHALDLARICVEHADVDGDAIVDAAGPETMPFEDLVRAVRSAVGSRAAIVHVPPPVMSLAARAVGFLVRYVVLTGDEIEGLTSGLLASRLPALGEMSFSDWLADAGQSLGVAYANDLQRHFTRPRAAA
;
A
#
# COMPACT_ATOMS: atom_id res chain seq x y z
N MET A 1 7.35 9.83 -0.44
CA MET A 1 7.16 10.97 0.48
C MET A 1 8.47 11.69 0.86
N ARG A 2 9.55 11.02 1.29
CA ARG A 2 10.78 11.73 1.74
C ARG A 2 11.40 12.68 0.70
N ARG A 3 11.24 12.42 -0.58
CA ARG A 3 11.90 13.16 -1.69
C ARG A 3 10.96 14.06 -2.50
N LEU A 4 9.67 13.99 -2.25
CA LEU A 4 8.68 14.76 -3.02
C LEU A 4 8.07 15.83 -2.13
N PRO A 5 7.87 17.04 -2.64
CA PRO A 5 7.27 18.15 -1.89
C PRO A 5 5.76 17.98 -1.70
N VAL A 6 5.13 17.13 -2.51
CA VAL A 6 3.68 16.89 -2.50
C VAL A 6 3.39 15.40 -2.58
N PHE A 7 2.37 14.96 -1.84
CA PHE A 7 1.76 13.65 -1.95
C PHE A 7 0.28 13.79 -2.26
N THR A 8 -0.20 13.13 -3.30
CA THR A 8 -1.58 13.26 -3.76
C THR A 8 -2.42 12.09 -3.29
N ILE A 9 -3.62 12.38 -2.79
CA ILE A 9 -4.63 11.40 -2.39
C ILE A 9 -5.80 11.49 -3.39
N PRO A 10 -6.23 10.37 -4.00
CA PRO A 10 -7.42 10.35 -4.84
C PRO A 10 -8.67 10.54 -4.00
N GLY A 11 -9.57 11.41 -4.46
CA GLY A 11 -10.82 11.71 -3.77
C GLY A 11 -10.62 12.44 -2.44
N ASP A 12 -11.46 12.15 -1.46
CA ASP A 12 -11.48 12.80 -0.14
C ASP A 12 -10.59 12.10 0.91
N GLY A 13 -10.01 10.95 0.57
CA GLY A 13 -9.14 10.17 1.46
C GLY A 13 -9.85 9.47 2.62
N ARG A 14 -11.21 9.51 2.68
CA ARG A 14 -12.01 8.93 3.78
C ARG A 14 -12.33 7.46 3.60
N TYR A 15 -12.06 6.89 2.42
CA TYR A 15 -12.22 5.46 2.20
C TYR A 15 -11.31 4.66 3.14
N ARG A 16 -11.86 3.56 3.64
CA ARG A 16 -11.22 2.77 4.68
C ARG A 16 -10.22 1.80 4.09
N VAL A 17 -9.11 1.65 4.79
CA VAL A 17 -8.07 0.66 4.51
C VAL A 17 -7.78 -0.16 5.75
N GLN A 18 -7.43 -1.42 5.56
CA GLN A 18 -7.14 -2.35 6.65
C GLN A 18 -5.84 -3.10 6.33
N PRO A 19 -4.68 -2.50 6.60
CA PRO A 19 -3.38 -3.08 6.28
C PRO A 19 -3.16 -4.39 7.04
N VAL A 20 -2.60 -5.39 6.36
CA VAL A 20 -2.14 -6.64 6.95
C VAL A 20 -0.61 -6.72 6.86
N HIS A 21 0.03 -7.21 7.91
CA HIS A 21 1.47 -7.44 7.88
C HIS A 21 1.82 -8.64 7.01
N ALA A 22 2.93 -8.58 6.26
CA ALA A 22 3.31 -9.62 5.31
C ALA A 22 3.52 -11.01 5.97
N LEU A 23 4.02 -11.05 7.21
CA LEU A 23 4.17 -12.31 7.94
C LEU A 23 2.83 -12.88 8.39
N ASP A 24 1.86 -12.03 8.78
CA ASP A 24 0.51 -12.48 9.09
C ASP A 24 -0.17 -13.04 7.84
N LEU A 25 -0.03 -12.35 6.70
CA LEU A 25 -0.55 -12.85 5.43
C LEU A 25 0.05 -14.22 5.08
N ALA A 26 1.36 -14.38 5.23
CA ALA A 26 2.02 -15.67 5.00
C ALA A 26 1.51 -16.77 5.94
N ARG A 27 1.33 -16.46 7.23
CA ARG A 27 0.75 -17.38 8.22
C ARG A 27 -0.66 -17.79 7.82
N ILE A 28 -1.52 -16.84 7.50
CA ILE A 28 -2.91 -17.10 7.07
C ILE A 28 -2.93 -18.01 5.83
N CYS A 29 -2.07 -17.75 4.84
CA CYS A 29 -1.97 -18.61 3.66
C CYS A 29 -1.57 -20.05 4.00
N VAL A 30 -0.61 -20.25 4.90
CA VAL A 30 -0.17 -21.58 5.33
C VAL A 30 -1.27 -22.31 6.11
N GLU A 31 -1.93 -21.63 7.04
CA GLU A 31 -3.02 -22.18 7.85
C GLU A 31 -4.21 -22.65 7.01
N HIS A 32 -4.42 -22.03 5.84
CA HIS A 32 -5.54 -22.38 4.95
C HIS A 32 -5.12 -23.21 3.72
N ALA A 33 -3.84 -23.59 3.61
CA ALA A 33 -3.33 -24.37 2.47
C ALA A 33 -3.87 -25.82 2.44
N ASP A 34 -4.14 -26.40 3.61
CA ASP A 34 -4.57 -27.79 3.76
C ASP A 34 -6.10 -27.91 3.99
N VAL A 35 -6.87 -26.84 3.77
CA VAL A 35 -8.33 -26.88 3.90
C VAL A 35 -8.91 -27.54 2.66
N ASP A 36 -9.68 -28.62 2.86
CA ASP A 36 -10.38 -29.31 1.77
C ASP A 36 -11.45 -28.38 1.15
N GLY A 37 -11.39 -28.21 -0.17
CA GLY A 37 -12.32 -27.40 -0.94
C GLY A 37 -11.87 -25.97 -1.18
N ASP A 38 -12.68 -25.21 -1.94
CA ASP A 38 -12.43 -23.80 -2.26
C ASP A 38 -12.87 -22.92 -1.09
N ALA A 39 -11.96 -22.10 -0.56
CA ALA A 39 -12.25 -21.14 0.49
C ALA A 39 -11.79 -19.74 0.07
N ILE A 40 -12.63 -18.74 0.36
CA ILE A 40 -12.28 -17.31 0.23
C ILE A 40 -12.09 -16.78 1.64
N VAL A 41 -10.90 -16.24 1.92
CA VAL A 41 -10.51 -15.75 3.24
C VAL A 41 -10.03 -14.31 3.13
N ASP A 42 -10.62 -13.44 3.93
CA ASP A 42 -10.20 -12.04 4.03
C ASP A 42 -8.97 -11.92 4.96
N ALA A 43 -7.79 -11.82 4.38
CA ALA A 43 -6.57 -11.59 5.13
C ALA A 43 -6.45 -10.10 5.48
N ALA A 44 -7.01 -9.69 6.60
CA ALA A 44 -7.05 -8.31 7.06
C ALA A 44 -6.32 -8.13 8.40
N GLY A 45 -5.64 -7.01 8.57
CA GLY A 45 -4.97 -6.65 9.83
C GLY A 45 -5.95 -6.13 10.89
N PRO A 46 -5.49 -5.94 12.16
CA PRO A 46 -6.36 -5.58 13.27
C PRO A 46 -6.85 -4.12 13.23
N GLU A 47 -6.16 -3.25 12.48
CA GLU A 47 -6.50 -1.83 12.42
C GLU A 47 -7.20 -1.47 11.11
N THR A 48 -8.32 -0.74 11.24
CA THR A 48 -9.03 -0.16 10.09
C THR A 48 -9.07 1.36 10.25
N MET A 49 -8.57 2.10 9.25
CA MET A 49 -8.48 3.55 9.31
C MET A 49 -8.80 4.22 7.97
N PRO A 50 -9.15 5.53 7.94
CA PRO A 50 -9.17 6.29 6.69
C PRO A 50 -7.81 6.28 6.01
N PHE A 51 -7.78 6.25 4.69
CA PHE A 51 -6.52 6.26 3.92
C PHE A 51 -5.68 7.52 4.19
N GLU A 52 -6.34 8.65 4.40
CA GLU A 52 -5.65 9.90 4.77
C GLU A 52 -4.88 9.76 6.09
N ASP A 53 -5.46 9.08 7.09
CA ASP A 53 -4.81 8.86 8.39
C ASP A 53 -3.59 7.95 8.25
N LEU A 54 -3.69 6.89 7.44
CA LEU A 54 -2.54 6.05 7.08
C LEU A 54 -1.43 6.87 6.44
N VAL A 55 -1.77 7.72 5.45
CA VAL A 55 -0.81 8.60 4.77
C VAL A 55 -0.17 9.59 5.73
N ARG A 56 -0.94 10.17 6.65
CA ARG A 56 -0.44 11.09 7.68
C ARG A 56 0.50 10.39 8.67
N ALA A 57 0.15 9.17 9.10
CA ALA A 57 0.99 8.35 9.97
C ALA A 57 2.33 8.03 9.31
N VAL A 58 2.32 7.54 8.07
CA VAL A 58 3.54 7.29 7.29
C VAL A 58 4.36 8.56 7.10
N ARG A 59 3.71 9.69 6.75
CA ARG A 59 4.40 10.97 6.59
C ARG A 59 5.15 11.38 7.85
N SER A 60 4.50 11.22 9.01
CA SER A 60 5.10 11.52 10.31
C SER A 60 6.27 10.59 10.61
N ALA A 61 6.09 9.28 10.47
CA ALA A 61 7.10 8.27 10.77
C ALA A 61 8.37 8.42 9.93
N VAL A 62 8.22 8.79 8.64
CA VAL A 62 9.38 9.03 7.76
C VAL A 62 9.96 10.45 7.88
N GLY A 63 9.42 11.30 8.73
CA GLY A 63 9.87 12.70 8.90
C GLY A 63 9.67 13.55 7.64
N SER A 64 8.66 13.27 6.84
CA SER A 64 8.41 14.00 5.60
C SER A 64 7.64 15.29 5.84
N ARG A 65 7.97 16.33 5.07
CA ARG A 65 7.26 17.61 5.03
C ARG A 65 6.36 17.76 3.80
N ALA A 66 6.13 16.68 3.06
CA ALA A 66 5.29 16.71 1.86
C ALA A 66 3.88 17.23 2.18
N ALA A 67 3.39 18.16 1.39
CA ALA A 67 2.00 18.58 1.47
C ALA A 67 1.09 17.45 0.97
N ILE A 68 0.01 17.16 1.72
CA ILE A 68 -1.01 16.21 1.29
C ILE A 68 -2.07 16.98 0.53
N VAL A 69 -2.35 16.59 -0.71
CA VAL A 69 -3.31 17.27 -1.59
C VAL A 69 -4.32 16.24 -2.12
N HIS A 70 -5.60 16.57 -1.96
CA HIS A 70 -6.69 15.76 -2.49
C HIS A 70 -6.91 16.09 -3.96
N VAL A 71 -6.98 15.07 -4.79
CA VAL A 71 -7.16 15.21 -6.24
C VAL A 71 -8.37 14.38 -6.69
N PRO A 72 -9.29 14.94 -7.45
CA PRO A 72 -10.39 14.16 -8.01
C PRO A 72 -9.88 12.95 -8.81
N PRO A 73 -10.50 11.75 -8.67
CA PRO A 73 -10.04 10.53 -9.33
C PRO A 73 -9.77 10.65 -10.84
N PRO A 74 -10.61 11.33 -11.65
CA PRO A 74 -10.34 11.51 -13.07
C PRO A 74 -9.08 12.30 -13.37
N VAL A 75 -8.80 13.33 -12.54
CA VAL A 75 -7.59 14.16 -12.69
C VAL A 75 -6.37 13.37 -12.29
N MET A 76 -6.45 12.55 -11.23
CA MET A 76 -5.39 11.66 -10.81
C MET A 76 -5.04 10.65 -11.92
N SER A 77 -6.04 10.01 -12.53
CA SER A 77 -5.84 9.06 -13.64
C SER A 77 -5.15 9.71 -14.83
N LEU A 78 -5.54 10.94 -15.18
CA LEU A 78 -4.89 11.68 -16.27
C LEU A 78 -3.44 12.04 -15.93
N ALA A 79 -3.19 12.51 -14.72
CA ALA A 79 -1.85 12.85 -14.25
C ALA A 79 -0.94 11.60 -14.17
N ALA A 80 -1.46 10.46 -13.67
CA ALA A 80 -0.73 9.21 -13.61
C ALA A 80 -0.33 8.70 -15.00
N ARG A 81 -1.21 8.84 -16.00
CA ARG A 81 -0.91 8.51 -17.42
C ARG A 81 0.19 9.42 -17.99
N ALA A 82 0.11 10.73 -17.72
CA ALA A 82 1.11 11.68 -18.21
C ALA A 82 2.50 11.41 -17.59
N VAL A 83 2.56 11.17 -16.28
CA VAL A 83 3.79 10.80 -15.58
C VAL A 83 4.29 9.44 -16.06
N GLY A 84 3.40 8.45 -16.21
CA GLY A 84 3.73 7.11 -16.70
C GLY A 84 4.36 7.15 -18.09
N PHE A 85 3.84 7.99 -18.98
CA PHE A 85 4.44 8.21 -20.29
C PHE A 85 5.87 8.78 -20.21
N LEU A 86 6.10 9.72 -19.30
CA LEU A 86 7.41 10.38 -19.11
C LEU A 86 8.45 9.43 -18.50
N VAL A 87 8.05 8.63 -17.50
CA VAL A 87 8.96 7.70 -16.80
C VAL A 87 8.97 6.30 -17.42
N ARG A 88 8.18 6.06 -18.47
CA ARG A 88 7.99 4.75 -19.13
C ARG A 88 7.60 3.63 -18.14
N TYR A 89 6.80 3.95 -17.16
CA TYR A 89 6.32 3.03 -16.11
C TYR A 89 4.87 3.36 -15.76
N VAL A 90 4.05 2.33 -15.55
CA VAL A 90 2.66 2.52 -15.09
C VAL A 90 2.71 2.83 -13.58
N VAL A 91 2.41 4.07 -13.22
CA VAL A 91 2.48 4.53 -11.83
C VAL A 91 1.22 4.13 -11.06
N LEU A 92 0.05 4.26 -11.69
CA LEU A 92 -1.25 3.90 -11.11
C LEU A 92 -2.27 3.77 -12.25
N THR A 93 -3.09 2.72 -12.22
CA THR A 93 -4.17 2.51 -13.19
C THR A 93 -5.48 3.12 -12.71
N GLY A 94 -6.43 3.33 -13.64
CA GLY A 94 -7.78 3.79 -13.28
C GLY A 94 -8.49 2.79 -12.37
N ASP A 95 -8.34 1.50 -12.64
CA ASP A 95 -8.95 0.41 -11.89
C ASP A 95 -8.40 0.32 -10.45
N GLU A 96 -7.11 0.59 -10.26
CA GLU A 96 -6.50 0.68 -8.93
C GLU A 96 -7.04 1.87 -8.13
N ILE A 97 -7.26 3.01 -8.77
CA ILE A 97 -7.86 4.19 -8.13
C ILE A 97 -9.31 3.89 -7.75
N GLU A 98 -10.08 3.25 -8.63
CA GLU A 98 -11.45 2.85 -8.36
C GLU A 98 -11.52 1.82 -7.24
N GLY A 99 -10.70 0.77 -7.27
CA GLY A 99 -10.59 -0.23 -6.21
C GLY A 99 -10.26 0.40 -4.85
N LEU A 100 -9.32 1.35 -4.84
CA LEU A 100 -8.94 2.08 -3.63
C LEU A 100 -10.09 2.91 -3.05
N THR A 101 -10.85 3.62 -3.92
CA THR A 101 -11.90 4.55 -3.48
C THR A 101 -13.26 3.89 -3.26
N SER A 102 -13.48 2.67 -3.76
CA SER A 102 -14.75 1.93 -3.63
C SER A 102 -14.94 1.20 -2.29
N GLY A 103 -13.96 1.32 -1.37
CA GLY A 103 -14.06 0.72 -0.04
C GLY A 103 -13.77 -0.80 0.00
N LEU A 104 -13.13 -1.34 -1.04
CA LEU A 104 -12.77 -2.76 -1.13
C LEU A 104 -11.56 -3.14 -0.26
N LEU A 105 -10.86 -2.16 0.32
CA LEU A 105 -9.63 -2.38 1.09
C LEU A 105 -9.87 -2.53 2.60
N ALA A 106 -11.10 -2.77 3.02
CA ALA A 106 -11.44 -3.07 4.40
C ALA A 106 -12.45 -4.22 4.44
N SER A 107 -12.12 -5.26 5.21
CA SER A 107 -13.00 -6.40 5.41
C SER A 107 -14.17 -6.05 6.34
N ARG A 108 -15.26 -6.77 6.21
CA ARG A 108 -16.39 -6.78 7.14
C ARG A 108 -16.32 -7.95 8.12
N LEU A 109 -15.36 -8.85 7.89
CA LEU A 109 -15.11 -10.02 8.74
C LEU A 109 -14.10 -9.67 9.85
N PRO A 110 -14.02 -10.49 10.91
CA PRO A 110 -12.99 -10.32 11.93
C PRO A 110 -11.58 -10.36 11.31
N ALA A 111 -10.70 -9.52 11.84
CA ALA A 111 -9.31 -9.50 11.42
C ALA A 111 -8.61 -10.82 11.76
N LEU A 112 -7.85 -11.36 10.82
CA LEU A 112 -7.00 -12.55 11.00
C LEU A 112 -5.53 -12.20 11.26
N GLY A 113 -5.12 -10.98 10.90
CA GLY A 113 -3.80 -10.45 11.22
C GLY A 113 -3.71 -10.00 12.67
N GLU A 114 -2.54 -10.14 13.26
CA GLU A 114 -2.26 -9.82 14.67
C GLU A 114 -1.43 -8.55 14.82
N MET A 115 -0.51 -8.30 13.89
CA MET A 115 0.37 -7.13 13.95
C MET A 115 -0.36 -5.87 13.53
N SER A 116 -0.42 -4.88 14.42
CA SER A 116 -1.01 -3.59 14.10
C SER A 116 -0.11 -2.78 13.17
N PHE A 117 -0.72 -2.03 12.26
CA PHE A 117 0.01 -1.13 11.37
C PHE A 117 0.73 -0.03 12.16
N SER A 118 0.08 0.49 13.20
CA SER A 118 0.64 1.55 14.03
C SER A 118 1.89 1.10 14.79
N ASP A 119 1.86 -0.10 15.39
CA ASP A 119 3.01 -0.66 16.09
C ASP A 119 4.17 -0.95 15.13
N TRP A 120 3.87 -1.62 14.01
CA TRP A 120 4.88 -1.86 12.98
C TRP A 120 5.51 -0.56 12.47
N LEU A 121 4.70 0.49 12.25
CA LEU A 121 5.18 1.77 11.76
C LEU A 121 6.06 2.49 12.77
N ALA A 122 5.78 2.34 14.07
CA ALA A 122 6.60 2.91 15.13
C ALA A 122 8.03 2.31 15.11
N ASP A 123 8.15 1.01 14.84
CA ASP A 123 9.44 0.32 14.79
C ASP A 123 10.16 0.54 13.46
N ALA A 124 9.46 0.37 12.32
CA ALA A 124 10.06 0.36 11.00
C ALA A 124 10.13 1.75 10.34
N GLY A 125 9.34 2.71 10.80
CA GLY A 125 9.06 3.96 10.10
C GLY A 125 10.30 4.77 9.70
N GLN A 126 11.32 4.82 10.55
CA GLN A 126 12.55 5.57 10.26
C GLN A 126 13.37 4.97 9.11
N SER A 127 13.28 3.68 8.87
CA SER A 127 13.98 2.98 7.79
C SER A 127 13.27 3.10 6.44
N LEU A 128 11.98 3.44 6.42
CA LEU A 128 11.16 3.50 5.22
C LEU A 128 11.62 4.61 4.26
N GLY A 129 11.71 4.28 2.99
CA GLY A 129 12.00 5.25 1.91
C GLY A 129 13.40 5.86 1.95
N VAL A 130 14.35 5.30 2.70
CA VAL A 130 15.75 5.73 2.75
C VAL A 130 16.45 5.40 1.43
N ALA A 131 16.20 4.21 0.88
CA ALA A 131 16.70 3.78 -0.42
C ALA A 131 15.55 3.56 -1.40
N TYR A 132 15.77 3.88 -2.67
CA TYR A 132 14.83 3.53 -3.73
C TYR A 132 14.98 2.03 -4.05
N ALA A 133 13.91 1.27 -3.89
CA ALA A 133 13.82 -0.10 -4.33
C ALA A 133 13.10 -0.14 -5.68
N ASN A 134 13.76 -0.66 -6.72
CA ASN A 134 13.12 -0.91 -8.00
C ASN A 134 12.61 -2.36 -8.00
N ASP A 135 11.30 -2.54 -7.93
CA ASP A 135 10.67 -3.86 -7.82
C ASP A 135 10.93 -4.73 -9.07
N LEU A 136 11.02 -4.12 -10.25
CA LEU A 136 11.39 -4.84 -11.47
C LEU A 136 12.80 -5.43 -11.37
N GLN A 137 13.75 -4.66 -10.84
CA GLN A 137 15.11 -5.17 -10.62
C GLN A 137 15.17 -6.22 -9.51
N ARG A 138 14.33 -6.09 -8.50
CA ARG A 138 14.29 -6.98 -7.34
C ARG A 138 13.69 -8.34 -7.67
N HIS A 139 12.64 -8.39 -8.50
CA HIS A 139 11.86 -9.60 -8.75
C HIS A 139 12.06 -10.21 -10.14
N PHE A 140 12.55 -9.45 -11.12
CA PHE A 140 12.63 -9.88 -12.51
C PHE A 140 14.05 -9.87 -13.10
N THR A 141 15.08 -9.40 -12.38
CA THR A 141 16.46 -9.61 -12.81
C THR A 141 16.97 -10.94 -12.25
N ARG A 142 17.39 -11.83 -13.17
CA ARG A 142 18.06 -13.08 -12.79
C ARG A 142 19.26 -12.77 -11.86
N PRO A 143 19.45 -13.51 -10.76
CA PRO A 143 20.66 -13.42 -9.97
C PRO A 143 21.85 -13.67 -10.93
N ARG A 144 22.79 -12.74 -10.96
CA ARG A 144 24.06 -12.96 -11.67
C ARG A 144 24.70 -14.16 -11.01
N ALA A 145 24.88 -15.26 -11.75
CA ALA A 145 25.61 -16.41 -11.26
C ALA A 145 26.97 -15.91 -10.74
N ALA A 146 27.27 -16.22 -9.48
CA ALA A 146 28.60 -15.96 -8.93
C ALA A 146 29.59 -16.80 -9.71
N ALA A 147 30.56 -16.12 -10.35
CA ALA A 147 31.69 -16.74 -11.01
C ALA A 147 32.72 -17.19 -9.98
#